data_17c6f8429e8168dd702a3b6f817ac037
#
_entry.id   17c6f8429e8168dd702a3b6f817ac037
#
_cell.length_a   1.000
_cell.length_b   1.000
_cell.length_c   1.000
_cell.angle_alpha   90.00
_cell.angle_beta   90.00
_cell.angle_gamma   90.00
#
_symmetry.space_group_name_H-M   'P 1'
#
loop_
_entity.id
_entity.type
_entity.pdbx_description
1 polymer ?
#
loop_
_entity_poly.entity_id
_entity_poly.type
_entity_poly.pdbx_seq_one_letter_code
_entity_poly.pdbx_strand_id
1 'polypeptide(L)'
;MSTGPSFWRGTESGAEIAVAGSVVVKRHRPGTPLIERLALAADHPAFVPPLRSTPLTDADGRPVTLWPRVPVLDPNDAEHPWVEAARLLARLHLSPAPAGLPRHGWAQRLARVRNRAPTELVPLADRLLAQLAARAEPARLVHGDWHLGQLGHWTDGWRLIDIDDVGLGDPAWDLARPAGFWAAGLLPDDDWDAFLDAYRAAGGPAVPRHGDPWPVLDLPARCAVLVAAVHSGGTADALVEACRRMAQ
;
A
#
# COMPACT_ATOMS: atom_id res chain seq x y z
N MET A 1 -25.01 11.39 -26.92
CA MET A 1 -25.63 11.00 -25.64
C MET A 1 -24.50 10.98 -24.60
N SER A 2 -24.48 11.97 -23.72
CA SER A 2 -23.43 12.11 -22.68
C SER A 2 -23.73 11.12 -21.56
N THR A 3 -23.03 9.99 -21.52
CA THR A 3 -23.01 9.15 -20.33
C THR A 3 -22.05 9.79 -19.33
N GLY A 4 -22.59 10.66 -18.49
CA GLY A 4 -21.84 11.15 -17.32
C GLY A 4 -21.39 9.97 -16.45
N PRO A 5 -20.30 10.13 -15.66
CA PRO A 5 -19.78 9.06 -14.83
C PRO A 5 -20.83 8.61 -13.79
N SER A 6 -21.04 7.30 -13.72
CA SER A 6 -21.83 6.69 -12.66
C SER A 6 -21.20 7.01 -11.33
N PHE A 7 -21.91 7.64 -10.44
CA PHE A 7 -21.65 7.92 -9.02
C PHE A 7 -20.20 7.78 -8.53
N TRP A 8 -19.62 8.89 -8.08
CA TRP A 8 -18.35 8.92 -7.38
C TRP A 8 -18.42 8.10 -6.09
N ARG A 9 -17.46 7.22 -5.90
CA ARG A 9 -17.26 6.48 -4.64
C ARG A 9 -16.06 7.09 -3.93
N GLY A 10 -16.27 7.57 -2.69
CA GLY A 10 -15.19 8.02 -1.84
C GLY A 10 -14.31 6.86 -1.38
N THR A 11 -13.02 7.11 -1.26
CA THR A 11 -12.04 6.20 -0.65
C THR A 11 -11.68 6.67 0.76
N GLU A 12 -11.12 5.81 1.58
CA GLU A 12 -10.63 6.17 2.92
C GLU A 12 -9.54 7.24 2.87
N SER A 13 -8.76 7.27 1.79
CA SER A 13 -7.74 8.29 1.56
C SER A 13 -8.32 9.67 1.21
N GLY A 14 -9.64 9.79 0.99
CA GLY A 14 -10.32 11.02 0.56
C GLY A 14 -10.19 11.31 -0.94
N ALA A 15 -9.71 10.34 -1.73
CA ALA A 15 -9.87 10.33 -3.17
C ALA A 15 -11.29 9.86 -3.53
N GLU A 16 -11.71 10.09 -4.77
CA GLU A 16 -12.99 9.65 -5.30
C GLU A 16 -12.77 8.94 -6.62
N ILE A 17 -13.47 7.83 -6.81
CA ILE A 17 -13.34 6.97 -8.00
C ILE A 17 -14.68 6.90 -8.71
N ALA A 18 -14.65 7.04 -10.03
CA ALA A 18 -15.77 6.79 -10.92
C ALA A 18 -15.33 5.86 -12.05
N VAL A 19 -16.27 5.07 -12.55
CA VAL A 19 -16.04 4.16 -13.69
C VAL A 19 -16.88 4.63 -14.87
N ALA A 20 -16.22 4.80 -16.02
CA ALA A 20 -16.84 5.18 -17.28
C ALA A 20 -16.42 4.19 -18.37
N GLY A 21 -17.23 3.14 -18.58
CA GLY A 21 -16.91 2.07 -19.53
C GLY A 21 -15.63 1.33 -19.16
N SER A 22 -14.62 1.40 -20.03
CA SER A 22 -13.29 0.80 -19.82
C SER A 22 -12.30 1.72 -19.09
N VAL A 23 -12.74 2.87 -18.58
CA VAL A 23 -11.90 3.86 -17.92
C VAL A 23 -12.28 4.00 -16.46
N VAL A 24 -11.27 4.01 -15.58
CA VAL A 24 -11.39 4.45 -14.20
C VAL A 24 -10.88 5.88 -14.11
N VAL A 25 -11.71 6.75 -13.55
CA VAL A 25 -11.41 8.15 -13.28
C VAL A 25 -11.17 8.28 -11.78
N LYS A 26 -9.99 8.72 -11.38
CA LYS A 26 -9.66 8.96 -9.97
C LYS A 26 -9.43 10.44 -9.74
N ARG A 27 -10.22 11.04 -8.87
CA ARG A 27 -10.11 12.42 -8.41
C ARG A 27 -9.37 12.43 -7.08
N HIS A 28 -8.21 13.07 -7.07
CA HIS A 28 -7.31 13.06 -5.91
C HIS A 28 -7.60 14.23 -4.97
N ARG A 29 -7.02 14.17 -3.78
CA ARG A 29 -7.02 15.30 -2.85
C ARG A 29 -6.17 16.45 -3.44
N PRO A 30 -6.52 17.70 -3.15
CA PRO A 30 -5.64 18.82 -3.49
C PRO A 30 -4.23 18.63 -2.93
N GLY A 31 -3.22 18.99 -3.72
CA GLY A 31 -1.82 18.89 -3.32
C GLY A 31 -1.22 17.46 -3.36
N THR A 32 -1.94 16.44 -3.85
CA THR A 32 -1.33 15.12 -4.08
C THR A 32 -0.24 15.24 -5.16
N PRO A 33 1.02 14.84 -4.87
CA PRO A 33 2.12 14.90 -5.85
C PRO A 33 1.98 13.75 -6.85
N LEU A 34 1.50 14.06 -8.06
CA LEU A 34 1.15 13.05 -9.06
C LEU A 34 2.08 13.02 -10.27
N ILE A 35 2.79 14.09 -10.57
CA ILE A 35 3.54 14.20 -11.84
C ILE A 35 4.59 13.10 -11.92
N GLU A 36 5.46 13.01 -10.93
CA GLU A 36 6.54 12.01 -10.88
C GLU A 36 5.99 10.58 -10.74
N ARG A 37 4.89 10.42 -10.01
CA ARG A 37 4.21 9.13 -9.82
C ARG A 37 3.57 8.62 -11.09
N LEU A 38 2.90 9.49 -11.86
CA LEU A 38 2.30 9.13 -13.15
C LEU A 38 3.37 8.81 -14.19
N ALA A 39 4.44 9.60 -14.25
CA ALA A 39 5.56 9.32 -15.14
C ALA A 39 6.19 7.95 -14.82
N LEU A 40 6.43 7.68 -13.52
CA LEU A 40 6.91 6.37 -13.07
C LEU A 40 5.96 5.25 -13.50
N ALA A 41 4.66 5.36 -13.19
CA ALA A 41 3.69 4.30 -13.49
C ALA A 41 3.50 4.06 -15.00
N ALA A 42 3.70 5.09 -15.83
CA ALA A 42 3.62 4.95 -17.28
C ALA A 42 4.75 4.07 -17.85
N ASP A 43 5.94 4.14 -17.27
CA ASP A 43 7.14 3.49 -17.80
C ASP A 43 7.54 2.22 -17.01
N HIS A 44 7.09 2.09 -15.76
CA HIS A 44 7.55 1.00 -14.90
C HIS A 44 6.69 -0.27 -15.06
N PRO A 45 7.31 -1.42 -15.42
CA PRO A 45 6.56 -2.64 -15.77
C PRO A 45 5.80 -3.29 -14.59
N ALA A 46 6.02 -2.87 -13.35
CA ALA A 46 5.26 -3.38 -12.22
C ALA A 46 3.87 -2.74 -12.08
N PHE A 47 3.60 -1.61 -12.73
CA PHE A 47 2.31 -0.92 -12.62
C PHE A 47 1.41 -1.16 -13.83
N VAL A 48 0.10 -1.08 -13.62
CA VAL A 48 -0.86 -0.82 -14.70
C VAL A 48 -0.58 0.58 -15.22
N PRO A 49 -0.28 0.77 -16.51
CA PRO A 49 0.06 2.09 -17.02
C PRO A 49 -1.17 3.01 -17.04
N PRO A 50 -1.03 4.30 -16.67
CA PRO A 50 -2.12 5.26 -16.78
C PRO A 50 -2.44 5.55 -18.26
N LEU A 51 -3.67 5.96 -18.53
CA LEU A 51 -4.07 6.41 -19.88
C LEU A 51 -3.43 7.76 -20.26
N ARG A 52 -2.91 8.49 -19.27
CA ARG A 52 -2.17 9.75 -19.45
C ARG A 52 -1.05 9.84 -18.42
N SER A 53 0.13 10.25 -18.83
CA SER A 53 1.29 10.47 -17.96
C SER A 53 1.24 11.81 -17.20
N THR A 54 0.21 12.63 -17.42
CA THR A 54 0.00 13.91 -16.72
C THR A 54 -1.42 13.99 -16.18
N PRO A 55 -1.63 14.54 -14.98
CA PRO A 55 -2.96 14.70 -14.42
C PRO A 55 -3.75 15.75 -15.20
N LEU A 56 -5.07 15.59 -15.19
CA LEU A 56 -6.02 16.62 -15.55
C LEU A 56 -6.40 17.42 -14.29
N THR A 57 -7.10 18.53 -14.48
CA THR A 57 -7.70 19.30 -13.39
C THR A 57 -9.20 19.39 -13.63
N ASP A 58 -10.01 19.09 -12.62
CA ASP A 58 -11.47 19.24 -12.71
C ASP A 58 -11.92 20.70 -12.48
N ALA A 59 -13.23 20.92 -12.54
CA ALA A 59 -13.82 22.26 -12.35
C ALA A 59 -13.56 22.85 -10.95
N ASP A 60 -13.31 21.98 -9.95
CA ASP A 60 -13.03 22.37 -8.56
C ASP A 60 -11.52 22.55 -8.29
N GLY A 61 -10.68 22.45 -9.33
CA GLY A 61 -9.23 22.55 -9.22
C GLY A 61 -8.54 21.31 -8.66
N ARG A 62 -9.24 20.18 -8.53
CA ARG A 62 -8.67 18.91 -8.04
C ARG A 62 -7.97 18.14 -9.14
N PRO A 63 -6.83 17.49 -8.83
CA PRO A 63 -6.16 16.64 -9.81
C PRO A 63 -6.97 15.38 -10.13
N VAL A 64 -7.01 15.02 -11.41
CA VAL A 64 -7.73 13.85 -11.92
C VAL A 64 -6.79 13.00 -12.76
N THR A 65 -6.79 11.70 -12.52
CA THR A 65 -6.04 10.72 -13.32
C THR A 65 -6.97 9.72 -13.99
N LEU A 66 -6.54 9.22 -15.14
CA LEU A 66 -7.30 8.27 -15.97
C LEU A 66 -6.53 6.96 -16.09
N TRP A 67 -7.21 5.87 -15.80
CA TRP A 67 -6.65 4.52 -15.81
C TRP A 67 -7.48 3.57 -16.64
N PRO A 68 -6.89 2.55 -17.27
CA PRO A 68 -7.67 1.46 -17.81
C PRO A 68 -8.40 0.74 -16.68
N ARG A 69 -9.65 0.34 -16.93
CA ARG A 69 -10.37 -0.52 -15.99
C ARG A 69 -9.81 -1.93 -16.09
N VAL A 70 -9.27 -2.44 -15.00
CA VAL A 70 -8.76 -3.80 -14.87
C VAL A 70 -9.56 -4.57 -13.82
N PRO A 71 -9.67 -5.90 -13.92
CA PRO A 71 -10.11 -6.72 -12.80
C PRO A 71 -9.13 -6.54 -11.63
N VAL A 72 -9.65 -6.14 -10.48
CA VAL A 72 -8.87 -6.00 -9.23
C VAL A 72 -9.06 -7.26 -8.43
N LEU A 73 -7.98 -7.76 -7.80
CA LEU A 73 -8.05 -8.90 -6.91
C LEU A 73 -9.03 -8.62 -5.76
N ASP A 74 -9.97 -9.54 -5.55
CA ASP A 74 -10.80 -9.53 -4.35
C ASP A 74 -10.02 -10.22 -3.21
N PRO A 75 -9.75 -9.54 -2.09
CA PRO A 75 -9.07 -10.16 -0.95
C PRO A 75 -9.84 -11.32 -0.30
N ASN A 76 -11.09 -11.56 -0.70
CA ASN A 76 -11.91 -12.68 -0.23
C ASN A 76 -11.89 -13.88 -1.20
N ASP A 77 -11.16 -13.79 -2.31
CA ASP A 77 -10.97 -14.96 -3.20
C ASP A 77 -10.27 -16.09 -2.44
N ALA A 78 -10.53 -17.34 -2.88
CA ALA A 78 -9.97 -18.52 -2.23
C ALA A 78 -8.44 -18.67 -2.47
N GLU A 79 -7.94 -18.13 -3.57
CA GLU A 79 -6.54 -18.19 -3.95
C GLU A 79 -5.99 -16.79 -4.21
N HIS A 80 -4.80 -16.54 -3.70
CA HIS A 80 -4.13 -15.25 -3.86
C HIS A 80 -2.76 -15.39 -4.53
N PRO A 81 -2.41 -14.48 -5.45
CA PRO A 81 -1.15 -14.52 -6.19
C PRO A 81 0.04 -14.01 -5.36
N TRP A 82 0.30 -14.63 -4.19
CA TRP A 82 1.36 -14.18 -3.26
C TRP A 82 2.75 -14.17 -3.89
N VAL A 83 3.05 -15.19 -4.71
CA VAL A 83 4.35 -15.31 -5.39
C VAL A 83 4.53 -14.18 -6.41
N GLU A 84 3.50 -13.89 -7.21
CA GLU A 84 3.51 -12.81 -8.21
C GLU A 84 3.59 -11.45 -7.53
N ALA A 85 2.83 -11.24 -6.47
CA ALA A 85 2.85 -10.02 -5.66
C ALA A 85 4.24 -9.74 -5.10
N ALA A 86 4.87 -10.76 -4.52
CA ALA A 86 6.22 -10.66 -3.98
C ALA A 86 7.26 -10.29 -5.05
N ARG A 87 7.16 -10.90 -6.25
CA ARG A 87 8.03 -10.59 -7.40
C ARG A 87 7.84 -9.16 -7.92
N LEU A 88 6.59 -8.69 -7.97
CA LEU A 88 6.27 -7.30 -8.35
C LEU A 88 6.89 -6.30 -7.37
N LEU A 89 6.74 -6.52 -6.07
CA LEU A 89 7.34 -5.68 -5.04
C LEU A 89 8.87 -5.71 -5.09
N ALA A 90 9.48 -6.89 -5.21
CA ALA A 90 10.93 -6.99 -5.33
C ALA A 90 11.45 -6.21 -6.56
N ARG A 91 10.77 -6.33 -7.70
CA ARG A 91 11.09 -5.57 -8.93
C ARG A 91 10.99 -4.07 -8.69
N LEU A 92 9.92 -3.60 -8.03
CA LEU A 92 9.74 -2.20 -7.67
C LEU A 92 10.89 -1.70 -6.79
N HIS A 93 11.19 -2.43 -5.72
CA HIS A 93 12.21 -2.04 -4.72
C HIS A 93 13.65 -2.07 -5.25
N LEU A 94 13.91 -2.85 -6.30
CA LEU A 94 15.20 -2.92 -6.98
C LEU A 94 15.38 -1.83 -8.03
N SER A 95 14.29 -1.21 -8.46
CA SER A 95 14.33 -0.18 -9.50
C SER A 95 14.92 1.13 -8.97
N PRO A 96 15.64 1.88 -9.81
CA PRO A 96 16.09 3.21 -9.44
C PRO A 96 14.89 4.12 -9.21
N ALA A 97 14.94 4.89 -8.13
CA ALA A 97 13.90 5.85 -7.84
C ALA A 97 14.10 7.12 -8.70
N PRO A 98 13.07 7.58 -9.42
CA PRO A 98 13.12 8.86 -10.12
C PRO A 98 13.37 10.02 -9.16
N ALA A 99 14.05 11.06 -9.65
CA ALA A 99 14.21 12.30 -8.90
C ALA A 99 12.84 12.96 -8.67
N GLY A 100 12.69 13.64 -7.54
CA GLY A 100 11.48 14.39 -7.24
C GLY A 100 10.37 13.58 -6.54
N LEU A 101 10.47 12.26 -6.45
CA LEU A 101 9.48 11.49 -5.70
C LEU A 101 9.48 11.88 -4.22
N PRO A 102 8.28 12.08 -3.62
CA PRO A 102 8.17 12.34 -2.19
C PRO A 102 8.53 11.11 -1.37
N ARG A 103 8.73 11.28 -0.07
CA ARG A 103 8.73 10.14 0.85
C ARG A 103 7.33 9.53 0.94
N HIS A 104 7.27 8.21 1.20
CA HIS A 104 5.99 7.53 1.47
C HIS A 104 5.29 8.09 2.71
N GLY A 105 3.98 7.84 2.83
CA GLY A 105 3.11 8.50 3.81
C GLY A 105 2.92 7.77 5.16
N TRP A 106 3.73 6.77 5.53
CA TRP A 106 3.46 5.94 6.71
C TRP A 106 3.45 6.70 8.03
N ALA A 107 4.40 7.62 8.26
CA ALA A 107 4.41 8.43 9.49
C ALA A 107 3.14 9.28 9.63
N GLN A 108 2.73 9.92 8.55
CA GLN A 108 1.50 10.73 8.53
C GLN A 108 0.24 9.86 8.67
N ARG A 109 0.25 8.64 8.08
CA ARG A 109 -0.84 7.67 8.23
C ARG A 109 -0.98 7.24 9.68
N LEU A 110 0.11 6.85 10.32
CA LEU A 110 0.10 6.44 11.72
C LEU A 110 -0.36 7.58 12.65
N ALA A 111 0.08 8.82 12.40
CA ALA A 111 -0.36 9.99 13.15
C ALA A 111 -1.88 10.25 13.00
N ARG A 112 -2.43 10.08 11.79
CA ARG A 112 -3.89 10.18 11.57
C ARG A 112 -4.66 9.08 12.31
N VAL A 113 -4.15 7.85 12.27
CA VAL A 113 -4.73 6.70 12.95
C VAL A 113 -4.70 6.90 14.47
N ARG A 114 -3.60 7.39 15.03
CA ARG A 114 -3.49 7.74 16.46
C ARG A 114 -4.63 8.66 16.91
N ASN A 115 -5.00 9.65 16.09
CA ASN A 115 -6.07 10.61 16.41
C ASN A 115 -7.48 10.01 16.34
N ARG A 116 -7.64 8.82 15.77
CA ARG A 116 -8.91 8.07 15.64
C ARG A 116 -8.93 6.79 16.49
N ALA A 117 -7.80 6.44 17.06
CA ALA A 117 -7.65 5.21 17.83
C ALA A 117 -8.53 5.26 19.09
N PRO A 118 -9.13 4.12 19.48
CA PRO A 118 -9.70 3.95 20.80
C PRO A 118 -8.69 4.31 21.88
N THR A 119 -9.17 4.84 23.01
CA THR A 119 -8.31 5.38 24.08
C THR A 119 -7.26 4.37 24.57
N GLU A 120 -7.61 3.09 24.62
CA GLU A 120 -6.71 2.00 25.03
C GLU A 120 -5.56 1.74 24.04
N LEU A 121 -5.71 2.11 22.76
CA LEU A 121 -4.68 1.94 21.74
C LEU A 121 -3.80 3.18 21.52
N VAL A 122 -4.16 4.33 22.10
CA VAL A 122 -3.37 5.56 21.99
C VAL A 122 -1.94 5.40 22.52
N PRO A 123 -1.68 4.78 23.68
CA PRO A 123 -0.31 4.57 24.15
C PRO A 123 0.53 3.70 23.22
N LEU A 124 -0.06 2.69 22.58
CA LEU A 124 0.60 1.89 21.55
C LEU A 124 0.97 2.75 20.34
N ALA A 125 0.02 3.54 19.84
CA ALA A 125 0.26 4.45 18.70
C ALA A 125 1.39 5.45 18.99
N ASP A 126 1.42 6.03 20.18
CA ASP A 126 2.46 6.97 20.60
C ASP A 126 3.85 6.31 20.66
N ARG A 127 3.95 5.09 21.18
CA ARG A 127 5.20 4.31 21.19
C ARG A 127 5.69 4.00 19.78
N LEU A 128 4.79 3.55 18.89
CA LEU A 128 5.15 3.23 17.51
C LEU A 128 5.59 4.49 16.73
N LEU A 129 4.94 5.63 16.95
CA LEU A 129 5.35 6.91 16.37
C LEU A 129 6.75 7.34 16.85
N ALA A 130 7.05 7.17 18.14
CA ALA A 130 8.36 7.50 18.67
C ALA A 130 9.46 6.58 18.10
N GLN A 131 9.19 5.27 17.98
CA GLN A 131 10.12 4.32 17.35
C GLN A 131 10.34 4.64 15.87
N LEU A 132 9.28 5.00 15.15
CA LEU A 132 9.38 5.40 13.73
C LEU A 132 10.22 6.67 13.56
N ALA A 133 10.04 7.67 14.43
CA ALA A 133 10.80 8.91 14.38
C ALA A 133 12.31 8.72 14.68
N ALA A 134 12.65 7.69 15.46
CA ALA A 134 14.03 7.35 15.80
C ALA A 134 14.73 6.46 14.75
N ARG A 135 13.98 5.92 13.78
CA ARG A 135 14.51 4.98 12.79
C ARG A 135 15.07 5.74 11.58
N ALA A 136 16.31 5.43 11.20
CA ALA A 136 16.84 5.80 9.89
C ALA A 136 16.25 4.86 8.83
N GLU A 137 15.71 5.43 7.76
CA GLU A 137 15.10 4.66 6.68
C GLU A 137 15.91 4.76 5.38
N PRO A 138 16.17 3.63 4.70
CA PRO A 138 16.72 3.66 3.36
C PRO A 138 15.74 4.38 2.41
N ALA A 139 16.27 5.06 1.40
CA ALA A 139 15.48 5.76 0.39
C ALA A 139 15.38 4.92 -0.89
N ARG A 140 14.55 3.88 -0.89
CA ARG A 140 14.24 3.07 -2.06
C ARG A 140 12.85 3.38 -2.57
N LEU A 141 12.57 2.99 -3.82
CA LEU A 141 11.24 3.08 -4.38
C LEU A 141 10.32 2.09 -3.67
N VAL A 142 9.17 2.55 -3.17
CA VAL A 142 8.16 1.74 -2.49
C VAL A 142 6.76 2.09 -3.00
N HIS A 143 5.84 1.14 -2.92
CA HIS A 143 4.42 1.37 -3.18
C HIS A 143 3.80 2.27 -2.09
N GLY A 144 4.18 2.06 -0.85
CA GLY A 144 3.80 2.89 0.30
C GLY A 144 2.42 2.60 0.90
N ASP A 145 1.56 1.84 0.22
CA ASP A 145 0.27 1.34 0.74
C ASP A 145 -0.09 -0.03 0.16
N TRP A 146 0.88 -0.91 0.06
CA TRP A 146 0.63 -2.19 -0.57
C TRP A 146 -0.24 -3.13 0.29
N HIS A 147 -1.20 -3.77 -0.37
CA HIS A 147 -2.02 -4.89 0.08
C HIS A 147 -2.61 -5.62 -1.13
N LEU A 148 -3.21 -6.80 -0.94
CA LEU A 148 -3.76 -7.61 -2.05
C LEU A 148 -4.72 -6.84 -2.96
N GLY A 149 -5.57 -5.98 -2.42
CA GLY A 149 -6.47 -5.13 -3.22
C GLY A 149 -5.76 -4.07 -4.09
N GLN A 150 -4.42 -4.00 -4.05
CA GLN A 150 -3.61 -3.16 -4.95
C GLN A 150 -3.03 -3.96 -6.13
N LEU A 151 -3.60 -5.13 -6.42
CA LEU A 151 -3.28 -5.93 -7.60
C LEU A 151 -4.42 -5.84 -8.63
N GLY A 152 -4.07 -5.45 -9.83
CA GLY A 152 -4.95 -5.47 -11.00
C GLY A 152 -4.44 -6.46 -12.05
N HIS A 153 -5.33 -7.22 -12.67
CA HIS A 153 -4.95 -8.13 -13.74
C HIS A 153 -4.84 -7.37 -15.07
N TRP A 154 -3.61 -7.24 -15.56
CA TRP A 154 -3.29 -6.66 -16.86
C TRP A 154 -3.18 -7.74 -17.94
N THR A 155 -2.94 -7.35 -19.18
CA THR A 155 -2.92 -8.26 -20.32
C THR A 155 -2.05 -9.51 -20.16
N ASP A 156 -0.96 -9.41 -19.42
CA ASP A 156 0.09 -10.42 -19.27
C ASP A 156 0.28 -10.90 -17.81
N GLY A 157 -0.64 -10.56 -16.91
CA GLY A 157 -0.59 -10.97 -15.51
C GLY A 157 -0.88 -9.85 -14.52
N TRP A 158 -0.53 -10.06 -13.27
CA TRP A 158 -0.77 -9.10 -12.20
C TRP A 158 0.15 -7.88 -12.28
N ARG A 159 -0.39 -6.71 -11.97
CA ARG A 159 0.30 -5.43 -11.87
C ARG A 159 -0.18 -4.66 -10.65
N LEU A 160 0.68 -3.80 -10.14
CA LEU A 160 0.33 -2.86 -9.07
C LEU A 160 -0.61 -1.77 -9.62
N ILE A 161 -1.58 -1.39 -8.81
CA ILE A 161 -2.47 -0.24 -9.03
C ILE A 161 -2.36 0.71 -7.84
N ASP A 162 -2.92 1.90 -7.98
CA ASP A 162 -2.90 2.97 -6.97
C ASP A 162 -1.50 3.51 -6.63
N ILE A 163 -1.24 4.71 -7.14
CA ILE A 163 0.06 5.38 -6.99
C ILE A 163 0.08 6.47 -5.91
N ASP A 164 -1.01 6.64 -5.15
CA ASP A 164 -1.16 7.81 -4.26
C ASP A 164 -0.10 7.90 -3.16
N ASP A 165 0.42 6.76 -2.74
CA ASP A 165 1.44 6.67 -1.68
C ASP A 165 2.81 6.21 -2.21
N VAL A 166 2.95 5.96 -3.52
CA VAL A 166 4.23 5.60 -4.14
C VAL A 166 5.27 6.68 -3.83
N GLY A 167 6.44 6.27 -3.39
CA GLY A 167 7.46 7.23 -2.97
C GLY A 167 8.78 6.60 -2.56
N LEU A 168 9.57 7.36 -1.82
CA LEU A 168 10.84 6.93 -1.26
C LEU A 168 10.67 6.45 0.18
N GLY A 169 11.26 5.31 0.52
CA GLY A 169 11.24 4.80 1.88
C GLY A 169 11.91 3.45 2.06
N ASP A 170 11.66 2.84 3.22
CA ASP A 170 12.10 1.49 3.51
C ASP A 170 11.14 0.48 2.86
N PRO A 171 11.63 -0.42 1.99
CA PRO A 171 10.84 -1.49 1.40
C PRO A 171 10.11 -2.39 2.40
N ALA A 172 10.55 -2.45 3.64
CA ALA A 172 9.87 -3.20 4.70
C ALA A 172 8.41 -2.74 4.92
N TRP A 173 8.07 -1.50 4.57
CA TRP A 173 6.70 -1.00 4.66
C TRP A 173 5.73 -1.68 3.69
N ASP A 174 6.19 -2.10 2.52
CA ASP A 174 5.34 -2.84 1.58
C ASP A 174 5.16 -4.32 1.99
N LEU A 175 6.02 -4.86 2.85
CA LEU A 175 5.86 -6.17 3.45
C LEU A 175 5.11 -6.13 4.79
N ALA A 176 4.83 -4.94 5.31
CA ALA A 176 4.31 -4.73 6.66
C ALA A 176 2.93 -5.39 6.89
N ARG A 177 2.02 -5.28 5.92
CA ARG A 177 0.67 -5.82 6.07
C ARG A 177 0.65 -7.35 6.06
N PRO A 178 1.24 -8.07 5.09
CA PRO A 178 1.30 -9.53 5.16
C PRO A 178 2.05 -10.03 6.39
N ALA A 179 3.19 -9.42 6.77
CA ALA A 179 3.92 -9.78 7.98
C ALA A 179 3.08 -9.59 9.25
N GLY A 180 2.39 -8.46 9.37
CA GLY A 180 1.54 -8.16 10.52
C GLY A 180 0.32 -9.06 10.61
N PHE A 181 -0.30 -9.38 9.49
CA PHE A 181 -1.47 -10.26 9.43
C PHE A 181 -1.09 -11.71 9.74
N TRP A 182 0.07 -12.18 9.27
CA TRP A 182 0.61 -13.47 9.66
C TRP A 182 0.86 -13.53 11.17
N ALA A 183 1.56 -12.55 11.75
CA ALA A 183 1.82 -12.48 13.18
C ALA A 183 0.54 -12.35 14.03
N ALA A 184 -0.54 -11.81 13.46
CA ALA A 184 -1.86 -11.76 14.09
C ALA A 184 -2.69 -13.04 13.90
N GLY A 185 -2.21 -14.03 13.15
CA GLY A 185 -2.91 -15.28 12.86
C GLY A 185 -4.02 -15.14 11.80
N LEU A 186 -3.95 -14.10 10.95
CA LEU A 186 -4.93 -13.81 9.89
C LEU A 186 -4.44 -14.25 8.51
N LEU A 187 -3.16 -14.51 8.34
CA LEU A 187 -2.56 -15.02 7.12
C LEU A 187 -2.00 -16.41 7.41
N PRO A 188 -2.34 -17.46 6.60
CA PRO A 188 -1.79 -18.80 6.75
C PRO A 188 -0.25 -18.83 6.59
N ASP A 189 0.38 -19.81 7.25
CA ASP A 189 1.85 -19.99 7.18
C ASP A 189 2.31 -20.22 5.73
N ASP A 190 1.61 -21.08 4.98
CA ASP A 190 1.96 -21.41 3.59
C ASP A 190 1.94 -20.16 2.68
N ASP A 191 0.96 -19.28 2.87
CA ASP A 191 0.84 -18.03 2.11
C ASP A 191 1.97 -17.05 2.44
N TRP A 192 2.27 -16.91 3.73
CA TRP A 192 3.38 -16.08 4.20
C TRP A 192 4.72 -16.59 3.71
N ASP A 193 4.98 -17.88 3.81
CA ASP A 193 6.22 -18.51 3.36
C ASP A 193 6.37 -18.37 1.84
N ALA A 194 5.32 -18.63 1.07
CA ALA A 194 5.32 -18.46 -0.38
C ALA A 194 5.64 -17.00 -0.78
N PHE A 195 5.04 -16.03 -0.09
CA PHE A 195 5.31 -14.60 -0.33
C PHE A 195 6.75 -14.23 0.02
N LEU A 196 7.22 -14.57 1.22
CA LEU A 196 8.55 -14.20 1.70
C LEU A 196 9.66 -14.85 0.87
N ASP A 197 9.51 -16.14 0.56
CA ASP A 197 10.49 -16.88 -0.23
C ASP A 197 10.57 -16.36 -1.68
N ALA A 198 9.42 -16.08 -2.30
CA ALA A 198 9.40 -15.48 -3.63
C ALA A 198 10.04 -14.08 -3.65
N TYR A 199 9.81 -13.27 -2.62
CA TYR A 199 10.43 -11.95 -2.47
C TYR A 199 11.95 -12.05 -2.34
N ARG A 200 12.45 -12.98 -1.50
CA ARG A 200 13.87 -13.26 -1.31
C ARG A 200 14.52 -13.81 -2.58
N ALA A 201 13.88 -14.76 -3.23
CA ALA A 201 14.36 -15.36 -4.47
C ALA A 201 14.48 -14.33 -5.61
N ALA A 202 13.58 -13.34 -5.64
CA ALA A 202 13.64 -12.21 -6.57
C ALA A 202 14.69 -11.14 -6.19
N GLY A 203 15.44 -11.32 -5.10
CA GLY A 203 16.45 -10.38 -4.63
C GLY A 203 15.90 -9.15 -3.93
N GLY A 204 14.67 -9.21 -3.42
CA GLY A 204 14.02 -8.10 -2.74
C GLY A 204 14.83 -7.59 -1.55
N PRO A 205 15.08 -6.27 -1.43
CA PRO A 205 16.03 -5.71 -0.47
C PRO A 205 15.46 -5.41 0.92
N ALA A 206 14.17 -5.67 1.17
CA ALA A 206 13.50 -5.34 2.43
C ALA A 206 13.99 -6.20 3.60
N VAL A 207 14.38 -7.45 3.33
CA VAL A 207 14.73 -8.44 4.34
C VAL A 207 16.04 -9.14 3.99
N PRO A 208 16.74 -9.73 4.96
CA PRO A 208 17.89 -10.55 4.69
C PRO A 208 17.54 -11.71 3.74
N ARG A 209 18.47 -12.05 2.85
CA ARG A 209 18.27 -13.17 1.90
C ARG A 209 18.01 -14.50 2.61
N HIS A 210 18.60 -14.68 3.79
CA HIS A 210 18.46 -15.85 4.64
C HIS A 210 18.34 -15.39 6.09
N GLY A 211 17.70 -16.22 6.93
CA GLY A 211 17.58 -15.97 8.35
C GLY A 211 16.32 -15.20 8.74
N ASP A 212 16.33 -14.65 9.94
CA ASP A 212 15.18 -14.00 10.55
C ASP A 212 14.85 -12.65 9.87
N PRO A 213 13.61 -12.45 9.35
CA PRO A 213 13.19 -11.17 8.77
C PRO A 213 12.72 -10.15 9.83
N TRP A 214 12.43 -10.59 11.06
CA TRP A 214 11.78 -9.77 12.09
C TRP A 214 12.56 -8.56 12.57
N PRO A 215 13.91 -8.56 12.66
CA PRO A 215 14.63 -7.35 13.02
C PRO A 215 14.31 -6.13 12.16
N VAL A 216 13.83 -6.33 10.92
CA VAL A 216 13.44 -5.24 10.02
C VAL A 216 11.93 -5.11 9.87
N LEU A 217 11.16 -6.19 10.01
CA LEU A 217 9.70 -6.20 9.79
C LEU A 217 8.88 -5.87 11.04
N ASP A 218 9.41 -6.03 12.25
CA ASP A 218 8.62 -5.93 13.50
C ASP A 218 7.91 -4.57 13.62
N LEU A 219 8.63 -3.47 13.52
CA LEU A 219 8.01 -2.13 13.62
C LEU A 219 7.00 -1.84 12.49
N PRO A 220 7.32 -2.04 11.20
CA PRO A 220 6.35 -1.91 10.12
C PRO A 220 5.10 -2.78 10.31
N ALA A 221 5.27 -4.06 10.68
CA ALA A 221 4.18 -5.00 10.90
C ALA A 221 3.23 -4.54 12.02
N ARG A 222 3.77 -4.12 13.17
CA ARG A 222 2.98 -3.57 14.28
C ARG A 222 2.21 -2.32 13.86
N CYS A 223 2.83 -1.42 13.10
CA CYS A 223 2.14 -0.25 12.56
C CYS A 223 1.00 -0.65 11.63
N ALA A 224 1.21 -1.63 10.74
CA ALA A 224 0.17 -2.09 9.81
C ALA A 224 -1.01 -2.74 10.55
N VAL A 225 -0.76 -3.55 11.59
CA VAL A 225 -1.80 -4.14 12.45
C VAL A 225 -2.62 -3.07 13.15
N LEU A 226 -1.97 -2.08 13.77
CA LEU A 226 -2.66 -0.97 14.43
C LEU A 226 -3.52 -0.17 13.44
N VAL A 227 -2.97 0.16 12.28
CA VAL A 227 -3.71 0.88 11.23
C VAL A 227 -4.95 0.08 10.80
N ALA A 228 -4.81 -1.21 10.56
CA ALA A 228 -5.92 -2.07 10.16
C ALA A 228 -6.97 -2.22 11.27
N ALA A 229 -6.57 -2.39 12.53
CA ALA A 229 -7.46 -2.48 13.68
C ALA A 229 -8.32 -1.21 13.84
N VAL A 230 -7.73 -0.03 13.69
CA VAL A 230 -8.46 1.24 13.81
C VAL A 230 -9.40 1.47 12.61
N HIS A 231 -8.96 1.11 11.39
CA HIS A 231 -9.81 1.24 10.18
C HIS A 231 -10.99 0.27 10.17
N SER A 232 -10.86 -0.91 10.79
CA SER A 232 -11.99 -1.84 10.95
C SER A 232 -13.05 -1.36 11.97
N GLY A 233 -12.87 -0.21 12.58
CA GLY A 233 -13.74 0.31 13.63
C GLY A 233 -13.76 -0.57 14.89
N GLY A 234 -12.73 -1.38 15.11
CA GLY A 234 -12.65 -2.32 16.22
C GLY A 234 -13.49 -3.60 16.03
N THR A 235 -13.99 -3.85 14.81
CA THR A 235 -14.79 -5.05 14.52
C THR A 235 -13.95 -6.27 14.14
N ALA A 236 -12.67 -6.09 13.86
CA ALA A 236 -11.74 -7.18 13.56
C ALA A 236 -11.05 -7.66 14.85
N ASP A 237 -11.71 -8.55 15.59
CA ASP A 237 -11.28 -9.04 16.92
C ASP A 237 -9.82 -9.48 16.96
N ALA A 238 -9.35 -10.22 15.93
CA ALA A 238 -7.96 -10.70 15.88
C ALA A 238 -6.94 -9.56 15.80
N LEU A 239 -7.23 -8.49 15.06
CA LEU A 239 -6.34 -7.32 14.96
C LEU A 239 -6.34 -6.52 16.26
N VAL A 240 -7.49 -6.33 16.88
CA VAL A 240 -7.62 -5.65 18.19
C VAL A 240 -6.87 -6.42 19.26
N GLU A 241 -7.02 -7.76 19.28
CA GLU A 241 -6.32 -8.62 20.24
C GLU A 241 -4.79 -8.61 20.01
N ALA A 242 -4.34 -8.59 18.77
CA ALA A 242 -2.93 -8.39 18.43
C ALA A 242 -2.42 -7.05 18.96
N CYS A 243 -3.19 -5.95 18.80
CA CYS A 243 -2.85 -4.66 19.39
C CYS A 243 -2.75 -4.70 20.92
N ARG A 244 -3.67 -5.40 21.60
CA ARG A 244 -3.62 -5.58 23.06
C ARG A 244 -2.36 -6.31 23.51
N ARG A 245 -1.98 -7.39 22.81
CA ARG A 245 -0.71 -8.09 23.08
C ARG A 245 0.51 -7.20 22.89
N MET A 246 0.53 -6.35 21.86
CA MET A 246 1.61 -5.39 21.61
C MET A 246 1.65 -4.26 22.65
N ALA A 247 0.55 -4.00 23.35
CA ALA A 247 0.45 -2.93 24.35
C ALA A 247 1.01 -3.34 25.73
N GLN A 248 1.15 -4.63 25.99
CA GLN A 248 1.75 -5.18 27.22
C GLN A 248 3.28 -5.03 27.22
#